data_0c30af840255d2aef6691074ce37e1d8
#
_entry.id   0c30af840255d2aef6691074ce37e1d8
#
_cell.length_a   1.000
_cell.length_b   1.000
_cell.length_c   1.000
_cell.angle_alpha   90.00
_cell.angle_beta   90.00
_cell.angle_gamma   90.00
#
_symmetry.space_group_name_H-M   'P 1'
#
loop_
_entity.id
_entity.type
_entity.pdbx_description
1 polymer ?
#
loop_
_entity_poly.entity_id
_entity_poly.type
_entity_poly.pdbx_seq_one_letter_code
_entity_poly.pdbx_strand_id
1 'polypeptide(L)'
;KSTGAILREALRQHPADVSEQVSRNTPVDDIYQLLRDTVEYPFVVILDEVNNIHDHDLIERLHAVPRISIVAICHDPQSWLAQVPMGDSHSFDGDQHIQLRRYGTEELADILEARANKCLVKDLVTRDQLRTIANHVAGVARFGIQSLYAAAKLTVERSHETIRPADIDDSYDRALHRIRQSNLNSLPLHHHVLFELIRVAGEISASEPHERYDNATEQLYAGYPQTPIGKRSRQDKLAKHREYELIEHEGPPQSRVHRVLDSELESVIDIAETPLR
;
A
#
# COMPACT_ATOMS: atom_id res chain seq x y z
N LYS A 1 -5.64 -7.29 -7.71
CA LYS A 1 -6.37 -8.58 -7.69
C LYS A 1 -7.08 -8.75 -9.04
N SER A 2 -7.29 -10.00 -9.52
CA SER A 2 -8.10 -10.28 -10.71
C SER A 2 -9.59 -10.18 -10.41
N THR A 3 -10.41 -9.89 -11.42
CA THR A 3 -11.88 -9.85 -11.33
C THR A 3 -12.44 -11.08 -10.61
N GLY A 4 -12.07 -12.29 -11.02
CA GLY A 4 -12.52 -13.51 -10.36
C GLY A 4 -12.10 -13.62 -8.89
N ALA A 5 -10.95 -13.06 -8.48
CA ALA A 5 -10.55 -13.05 -7.07
C ALA A 5 -11.40 -12.09 -6.24
N ILE A 6 -11.80 -10.95 -6.82
CA ILE A 6 -12.65 -9.95 -6.15
C ILE A 6 -14.08 -10.48 -6.01
N LEU A 7 -14.64 -11.07 -7.07
CA LEU A 7 -15.98 -11.66 -7.03
C LEU A 7 -16.08 -12.83 -6.03
N ARG A 8 -15.05 -13.70 -5.96
CA ARG A 8 -14.99 -14.77 -4.94
C ARG A 8 -14.93 -14.20 -3.53
N GLU A 9 -14.19 -13.12 -3.31
CA GLU A 9 -14.12 -12.49 -2.01
C GLU A 9 -15.45 -11.83 -1.63
N ALA A 10 -16.17 -11.24 -2.57
CA ALA A 10 -17.51 -10.71 -2.34
C ALA A 10 -18.49 -11.82 -1.92
N LEU A 11 -18.45 -12.99 -2.59
CA LEU A 11 -19.26 -14.16 -2.20
C LEU A 11 -18.89 -14.68 -0.80
N ARG A 12 -17.60 -14.72 -0.48
CA ARG A 12 -17.12 -15.18 0.84
C ARG A 12 -17.57 -14.25 1.98
N GLN A 13 -17.63 -12.95 1.71
CA GLN A 13 -18.07 -11.95 2.70
C GLN A 13 -19.59 -11.76 2.72
N HIS A 14 -20.31 -12.35 1.78
CA HIS A 14 -21.77 -12.30 1.78
C HIS A 14 -22.34 -13.15 2.93
N PRO A 15 -23.41 -12.70 3.64
CA PRO A 15 -23.98 -13.42 4.76
C PRO A 15 -24.40 -14.87 4.47
N ALA A 16 -24.73 -15.18 3.22
CA ALA A 16 -25.10 -16.56 2.82
C ALA A 16 -23.88 -17.50 2.69
N ASP A 17 -22.66 -16.95 2.65
CA ASP A 17 -21.39 -17.68 2.50
C ASP A 17 -21.45 -18.89 1.54
N VAL A 18 -21.66 -18.58 0.28
CA VAL A 18 -21.69 -19.60 -0.79
C VAL A 18 -20.31 -19.83 -1.44
N SER A 19 -19.24 -19.37 -0.79
CA SER A 19 -17.88 -19.42 -1.32
C SER A 19 -17.35 -20.84 -1.57
N GLU A 20 -17.87 -21.84 -0.87
CA GLU A 20 -17.53 -23.25 -1.11
C GLU A 20 -17.98 -23.77 -2.49
N GLN A 21 -18.93 -23.08 -3.15
CA GLN A 21 -19.41 -23.44 -4.48
C GLN A 21 -18.46 -22.98 -5.59
N VAL A 22 -17.43 -22.17 -5.26
CA VAL A 22 -16.47 -21.62 -6.24
C VAL A 22 -15.05 -21.99 -5.87
N SER A 23 -14.30 -22.43 -6.89
CA SER A 23 -12.87 -22.74 -6.79
C SER A 23 -12.03 -21.66 -7.49
N ARG A 24 -10.69 -21.77 -7.42
CA ARG A 24 -9.80 -20.91 -8.18
C ARG A 24 -9.98 -21.05 -9.71
N ASN A 25 -10.42 -22.22 -10.16
CA ASN A 25 -10.58 -22.55 -11.57
C ASN A 25 -12.02 -22.30 -12.08
N THR A 26 -12.94 -21.87 -11.22
CA THR A 26 -14.31 -21.54 -11.63
C THR A 26 -14.27 -20.33 -12.58
N PRO A 27 -14.89 -20.41 -13.77
CA PRO A 27 -14.97 -19.31 -14.71
C PRO A 27 -15.55 -18.04 -14.07
N VAL A 28 -15.06 -16.87 -14.48
CA VAL A 28 -15.50 -15.57 -13.92
C VAL A 28 -17.00 -15.36 -14.11
N ASP A 29 -17.54 -15.80 -15.24
CA ASP A 29 -18.96 -15.65 -15.56
C ASP A 29 -19.85 -16.51 -14.64
N ASP A 30 -19.40 -17.71 -14.26
CA ASP A 30 -20.12 -18.57 -13.33
C ASP A 30 -20.11 -17.98 -11.91
N ILE A 31 -18.98 -17.38 -11.49
CA ILE A 31 -18.88 -16.68 -10.21
C ILE A 31 -19.82 -15.47 -10.19
N TYR A 32 -19.87 -14.73 -11.28
CA TYR A 32 -20.76 -13.58 -11.44
C TYR A 32 -22.25 -13.99 -11.37
N GLN A 33 -22.64 -15.04 -12.06
CA GLN A 33 -24.02 -15.56 -11.99
C GLN A 33 -24.37 -15.99 -10.57
N LEU A 34 -23.49 -16.72 -9.90
CA LEU A 34 -23.71 -17.11 -8.51
C LEU A 34 -23.88 -15.88 -7.59
N LEU A 35 -23.06 -14.83 -7.77
CA LEU A 35 -23.18 -13.59 -7.00
C LEU A 35 -24.55 -12.94 -7.25
N ARG A 36 -24.98 -12.87 -8.49
CA ARG A 36 -26.27 -12.30 -8.90
C ARG A 36 -27.46 -13.06 -8.28
N ASP A 37 -27.37 -14.39 -8.25
CA ASP A 37 -28.41 -15.24 -7.70
C ASP A 37 -28.43 -15.25 -6.16
N THR A 38 -27.28 -14.95 -5.54
CA THR A 38 -27.12 -14.94 -4.07
C THR A 38 -27.58 -13.61 -3.45
N VAL A 39 -27.44 -12.48 -4.15
CA VAL A 39 -27.75 -11.14 -3.60
C VAL A 39 -29.26 -10.88 -3.61
N GLU A 40 -29.92 -11.22 -2.52
CA GLU A 40 -31.36 -10.98 -2.32
C GLU A 40 -31.67 -9.64 -1.62
N TYR A 41 -30.73 -9.11 -0.83
CA TYR A 41 -30.83 -7.88 -0.05
C TYR A 41 -29.78 -6.86 -0.50
N PRO A 42 -29.94 -5.55 -0.15
CA PRO A 42 -28.93 -4.55 -0.42
C PRO A 42 -27.56 -4.97 0.08
N PHE A 43 -26.57 -5.01 -0.82
CA PHE A 43 -25.21 -5.42 -0.53
C PHE A 43 -24.22 -4.35 -0.99
N VAL A 44 -23.40 -3.85 -0.07
CA VAL A 44 -22.41 -2.81 -0.36
C VAL A 44 -21.04 -3.47 -0.56
N VAL A 45 -20.49 -3.27 -1.75
CA VAL A 45 -19.14 -3.73 -2.09
C VAL A 45 -18.18 -2.54 -1.98
N ILE A 46 -17.24 -2.62 -1.04
CA ILE A 46 -16.19 -1.62 -0.86
C ILE A 46 -14.93 -2.10 -1.58
N LEU A 47 -14.53 -1.37 -2.61
CA LEU A 47 -13.33 -1.62 -3.38
C LEU A 47 -12.26 -0.61 -2.94
N ASP A 48 -11.30 -1.08 -2.17
CA ASP A 48 -10.18 -0.25 -1.73
C ASP A 48 -9.01 -0.33 -2.72
N GLU A 49 -8.30 0.79 -2.90
CA GLU A 49 -7.21 0.95 -3.87
C GLU A 49 -7.62 0.56 -5.31
N VAL A 50 -8.75 1.05 -5.79
CA VAL A 50 -9.26 0.69 -7.14
C VAL A 50 -8.32 1.07 -8.28
N ASN A 51 -7.38 1.99 -8.07
CA ASN A 51 -6.29 2.29 -9.01
C ASN A 51 -5.44 1.06 -9.36
N ASN A 52 -5.41 0.04 -8.50
CA ASN A 52 -4.68 -1.22 -8.70
C ASN A 52 -5.52 -2.31 -9.40
N ILE A 53 -6.75 -2.00 -9.79
CA ILE A 53 -7.62 -2.91 -10.55
C ILE A 53 -7.45 -2.61 -12.03
N HIS A 54 -6.85 -3.53 -12.78
CA HIS A 54 -6.59 -3.35 -14.21
C HIS A 54 -7.75 -3.79 -15.11
N ASP A 55 -8.68 -4.57 -14.57
CA ASP A 55 -9.85 -5.07 -15.26
C ASP A 55 -11.06 -4.23 -14.86
N HIS A 56 -11.33 -3.22 -15.66
CA HIS A 56 -12.41 -2.26 -15.40
C HIS A 56 -13.81 -2.83 -15.70
N ASP A 57 -13.91 -3.96 -16.43
CA ASP A 57 -15.17 -4.68 -16.66
C ASP A 57 -15.77 -5.20 -15.33
N LEU A 58 -14.96 -5.30 -14.27
CA LEU A 58 -15.44 -5.63 -12.93
C LEU A 58 -16.50 -4.63 -12.44
N ILE A 59 -16.31 -3.35 -12.70
CA ILE A 59 -17.23 -2.29 -12.25
C ILE A 59 -18.58 -2.45 -12.95
N GLU A 60 -18.57 -2.64 -14.26
CA GLU A 60 -19.78 -2.91 -15.06
C GLU A 60 -20.52 -4.14 -14.55
N ARG A 61 -19.77 -5.24 -14.33
CA ARG A 61 -20.33 -6.51 -13.82
C ARG A 61 -20.98 -6.35 -12.43
N LEU A 62 -20.32 -5.66 -11.51
CA LEU A 62 -20.88 -5.41 -10.18
C LEU A 62 -22.10 -4.47 -10.24
N HIS A 63 -22.02 -3.42 -11.05
CA HIS A 63 -23.12 -2.47 -11.23
C HIS A 63 -24.36 -3.13 -11.85
N ALA A 64 -24.16 -4.11 -12.73
CA ALA A 64 -25.26 -4.87 -13.35
C ALA A 64 -25.97 -5.85 -12.41
N VAL A 65 -25.42 -6.12 -11.21
CA VAL A 65 -26.09 -6.96 -10.20
C VAL A 65 -27.11 -6.10 -9.43
N PRO A 66 -28.39 -6.43 -9.47
CA PRO A 66 -29.40 -5.71 -8.70
C PRO A 66 -29.06 -5.70 -7.21
N ARG A 67 -29.30 -4.56 -6.55
CA ARG A 67 -29.08 -4.36 -5.11
C ARG A 67 -27.62 -4.32 -4.67
N ILE A 68 -26.63 -4.36 -5.57
CA ILE A 68 -25.27 -4.02 -5.25
C ILE A 68 -25.05 -2.52 -5.35
N SER A 69 -24.45 -1.94 -4.32
CA SER A 69 -23.92 -0.58 -4.32
C SER A 69 -22.39 -0.67 -4.20
N ILE A 70 -21.67 0.17 -4.97
CA ILE A 70 -20.22 0.17 -5.00
C ILE A 70 -19.69 1.41 -4.29
N VAL A 71 -18.74 1.24 -3.39
CA VAL A 71 -17.91 2.31 -2.84
C VAL A 71 -16.49 2.09 -3.34
N ALA A 72 -16.02 2.96 -4.24
CA ALA A 72 -14.68 2.91 -4.80
C ALA A 72 -13.76 3.89 -4.07
N ILE A 73 -12.64 3.40 -3.49
CA ILE A 73 -11.66 4.21 -2.80
C ILE A 73 -10.41 4.30 -3.68
N CYS A 74 -10.00 5.52 -4.03
CA CYS A 74 -8.87 5.78 -4.92
C CYS A 74 -8.05 7.00 -4.49
N HIS A 75 -6.80 7.04 -4.91
CA HIS A 75 -5.92 8.20 -4.70
C HIS A 75 -6.10 9.29 -5.77
N ASP A 76 -6.35 8.88 -7.02
CA ASP A 76 -6.55 9.77 -8.16
C ASP A 76 -7.88 9.41 -8.86
N PRO A 77 -8.98 10.09 -8.46
CA PRO A 77 -10.29 9.82 -9.04
C PRO A 77 -10.36 10.12 -10.54
N GLN A 78 -9.66 11.16 -11.01
CA GLN A 78 -9.74 11.56 -12.42
C GLN A 78 -9.09 10.52 -13.33
N SER A 79 -7.87 10.08 -12.98
CA SER A 79 -7.18 9.02 -13.73
C SER A 79 -7.91 7.68 -13.67
N TRP A 80 -8.55 7.38 -12.56
CA TRP A 80 -9.33 6.15 -12.43
C TRP A 80 -10.62 6.19 -13.25
N LEU A 81 -11.42 7.26 -13.12
CA LEU A 81 -12.68 7.44 -13.86
C LEU A 81 -12.46 7.44 -15.39
N ALA A 82 -11.32 7.96 -15.85
CA ALA A 82 -10.98 7.93 -17.29
C ALA A 82 -10.78 6.50 -17.84
N GLN A 83 -10.60 5.51 -16.97
CA GLN A 83 -10.40 4.10 -17.34
C GLN A 83 -11.67 3.26 -17.16
N VAL A 84 -12.65 3.74 -16.40
CA VAL A 84 -13.95 3.08 -16.21
C VAL A 84 -14.77 3.24 -17.49
N PRO A 85 -15.49 2.22 -17.97
CA PRO A 85 -16.37 2.33 -19.15
C PRO A 85 -17.33 3.51 -19.04
N MET A 86 -17.57 4.24 -20.16
CA MET A 86 -18.32 5.52 -20.15
C MET A 86 -19.72 5.42 -19.55
N GLY A 87 -20.38 4.27 -19.67
CA GLY A 87 -21.71 4.04 -19.09
C GLY A 87 -21.69 4.02 -17.55
N ASP A 88 -20.62 3.52 -16.97
CA ASP A 88 -20.48 3.37 -15.52
C ASP A 88 -19.76 4.56 -14.86
N SER A 89 -18.93 5.30 -15.60
CA SER A 89 -18.26 6.50 -15.06
C SER A 89 -19.26 7.54 -14.56
N HIS A 90 -20.40 7.69 -15.22
CA HIS A 90 -21.49 8.58 -14.79
C HIS A 90 -22.15 8.17 -13.47
N SER A 91 -22.06 6.90 -13.10
CA SER A 91 -22.58 6.40 -11.82
C SER A 91 -21.75 6.86 -10.62
N PHE A 92 -20.56 7.41 -10.85
CA PHE A 92 -19.66 7.96 -9.83
C PHE A 92 -19.54 9.50 -9.91
N ASP A 93 -20.37 10.16 -10.74
CA ASP A 93 -20.34 11.62 -10.91
C ASP A 93 -21.16 12.37 -9.85
N GLY A 94 -20.83 13.64 -9.66
CA GLY A 94 -21.62 14.59 -8.88
C GLY A 94 -21.47 14.45 -7.37
N ASP A 95 -22.60 14.55 -6.66
CA ASP A 95 -22.67 14.56 -5.19
C ASP A 95 -22.23 13.24 -4.51
N GLN A 96 -21.91 12.22 -5.29
CA GLN A 96 -21.46 10.93 -4.79
C GLN A 96 -19.94 10.89 -4.53
N HIS A 97 -19.21 11.95 -4.85
CA HIS A 97 -17.78 12.03 -4.63
C HIS A 97 -17.45 12.58 -3.24
N ILE A 98 -16.86 11.75 -2.40
CA ILE A 98 -16.37 12.14 -1.07
C ILE A 98 -14.86 12.34 -1.13
N GLN A 99 -14.43 13.60 -1.08
CA GLN A 99 -13.01 13.93 -1.04
C GLN A 99 -12.50 13.99 0.39
N LEU A 100 -11.61 13.06 0.74
CA LEU A 100 -10.88 13.10 2.00
C LEU A 100 -9.64 14.01 1.87
N ARG A 101 -9.52 14.97 2.78
CA ARG A 101 -8.39 15.89 2.85
C ARG A 101 -7.39 15.43 3.91
N ARG A 102 -6.15 15.88 3.78
CA ARG A 102 -5.18 15.78 4.87
C ARG A 102 -5.68 16.54 6.08
N TYR A 103 -5.38 16.04 7.26
CA TYR A 103 -5.74 16.69 8.51
C TYR A 103 -5.01 18.04 8.66
N GLY A 104 -5.69 19.03 9.23
CA GLY A 104 -5.04 20.23 9.73
C GLY A 104 -4.17 19.93 10.96
N THR A 105 -3.28 20.86 11.31
CA THR A 105 -2.36 20.67 12.46
C THR A 105 -3.11 20.41 13.75
N GLU A 106 -4.18 21.16 14.04
CA GLU A 106 -4.96 20.97 15.28
C GLU A 106 -5.75 19.66 15.26
N GLU A 107 -6.39 19.31 14.15
CA GLU A 107 -7.12 18.05 13.99
C GLU A 107 -6.19 16.84 14.20
N LEU A 108 -5.00 16.90 13.61
CA LEU A 108 -4.03 15.82 13.79
C LEU A 108 -3.48 15.80 15.23
N ALA A 109 -3.23 16.95 15.82
CA ALA A 109 -2.84 17.02 17.22
C ALA A 109 -3.90 16.44 18.17
N ASP A 110 -5.20 16.62 17.88
CA ASP A 110 -6.30 15.99 18.62
C ASP A 110 -6.28 14.46 18.50
N ILE A 111 -6.03 13.96 17.28
CA ILE A 111 -5.89 12.53 17.02
C ILE A 111 -4.70 11.95 17.81
N LEU A 112 -3.55 12.64 17.79
CA LEU A 112 -2.36 12.22 18.52
C LEU A 112 -2.57 12.25 20.04
N GLU A 113 -3.26 13.27 20.56
CA GLU A 113 -3.61 13.38 21.98
C GLU A 113 -4.55 12.25 22.41
N ALA A 114 -5.57 11.94 21.62
CA ALA A 114 -6.45 10.81 21.91
C ALA A 114 -5.70 9.47 21.93
N ARG A 115 -4.66 9.31 21.10
CA ARG A 115 -3.78 8.12 21.13
C ARG A 115 -2.83 8.14 22.32
N ALA A 116 -2.21 9.28 22.62
CA ALA A 116 -1.33 9.44 23.79
C ALA A 116 -2.08 9.09 25.09
N ASN A 117 -3.27 9.63 25.29
CA ASN A 117 -4.10 9.40 26.47
C ASN A 117 -4.48 7.91 26.69
N LYS A 118 -4.53 7.12 25.61
CA LYS A 118 -4.83 5.67 25.67
C LYS A 118 -3.60 4.79 25.86
N CYS A 119 -2.45 5.22 25.37
CA CYS A 119 -1.29 4.34 25.17
C CYS A 119 -0.04 4.78 25.92
N LEU A 120 0.04 6.01 26.37
CA LEU A 120 1.20 6.57 27.05
C LEU A 120 0.91 6.86 28.54
N VAL A 121 1.96 6.96 29.33
CA VAL A 121 1.86 7.41 30.72
C VAL A 121 1.40 8.87 30.71
N LYS A 122 0.58 9.22 31.71
CA LYS A 122 0.07 10.57 31.87
C LYS A 122 1.23 11.58 31.93
N ASP A 123 1.06 12.70 31.27
CA ASP A 123 2.01 13.82 31.23
C ASP A 123 3.36 13.51 30.53
N LEU A 124 3.48 12.37 29.83
CA LEU A 124 4.68 12.03 29.08
C LEU A 124 4.94 12.97 27.89
N VAL A 125 3.88 13.50 27.28
CA VAL A 125 3.91 14.39 26.12
C VAL A 125 3.00 15.59 26.32
N THR A 126 3.41 16.77 25.89
CA THR A 126 2.62 18.00 25.96
C THR A 126 1.84 18.25 24.67
N ARG A 127 0.77 19.04 24.74
CA ARG A 127 -0.02 19.46 23.57
C ARG A 127 0.84 20.16 22.52
N ASP A 128 1.78 21.00 22.91
CA ASP A 128 2.65 21.73 21.98
C ASP A 128 3.60 20.78 21.24
N GLN A 129 4.07 19.73 21.90
CA GLN A 129 4.85 18.67 21.25
C GLN A 129 4.02 17.88 20.22
N LEU A 130 2.76 17.59 20.52
CA LEU A 130 1.83 16.96 19.57
C LEU A 130 1.56 17.85 18.35
N ARG A 131 1.43 19.17 18.56
CA ARG A 131 1.34 20.14 17.46
C ARG A 131 2.62 20.18 16.61
N THR A 132 3.78 20.10 17.24
CA THR A 132 5.07 20.05 16.53
C THR A 132 5.12 18.83 15.62
N ILE A 133 4.77 17.65 16.11
CA ILE A 133 4.68 16.42 15.32
C ILE A 133 3.66 16.61 14.18
N ALA A 134 2.45 17.07 14.49
CA ALA A 134 1.38 17.25 13.51
C ALA A 134 1.76 18.19 12.36
N ASN A 135 2.44 19.28 12.68
CA ASN A 135 2.93 20.26 11.72
C ASN A 135 4.03 19.65 10.82
N HIS A 136 4.99 18.94 11.41
CA HIS A 136 6.09 18.32 10.66
C HIS A 136 5.60 17.30 9.64
N VAL A 137 4.65 16.44 10.02
CA VAL A 137 4.13 15.38 9.16
C VAL A 137 3.08 15.85 8.15
N ALA A 138 2.83 17.15 8.06
CA ALA A 138 1.96 17.79 7.05
C ALA A 138 0.58 17.12 6.91
N GLY A 139 -0.08 16.77 8.02
CA GLY A 139 -1.42 16.20 8.04
C GLY A 139 -1.50 14.69 7.73
N VAL A 140 -0.38 13.98 7.64
CA VAL A 140 -0.34 12.53 7.41
C VAL A 140 -0.47 11.79 8.74
N ALA A 141 -1.68 11.35 9.10
CA ALA A 141 -1.96 10.76 10.41
C ALA A 141 -1.13 9.50 10.71
N ARG A 142 -0.93 8.60 9.73
CA ARG A 142 -0.08 7.41 9.89
C ARG A 142 1.34 7.78 10.31
N PHE A 143 1.92 8.78 9.65
CA PHE A 143 3.28 9.26 9.97
C PHE A 143 3.31 9.91 11.37
N GLY A 144 2.33 10.76 11.71
CA GLY A 144 2.24 11.39 13.02
C GLY A 144 2.14 10.36 14.16
N ILE A 145 1.29 9.33 14.02
CA ILE A 145 1.15 8.27 15.02
C ILE A 145 2.45 7.48 15.18
N GLN A 146 3.14 7.15 14.06
CA GLN A 146 4.42 6.45 14.12
C GLN A 146 5.53 7.32 14.72
N SER A 147 5.54 8.64 14.45
CA SER A 147 6.48 9.58 15.07
C SER A 147 6.27 9.69 16.59
N LEU A 148 5.02 9.83 17.03
CA LEU A 148 4.71 9.83 18.47
C LEU A 148 5.15 8.53 19.15
N TYR A 149 4.89 7.39 18.52
CA TYR A 149 5.35 6.10 19.03
C TYR A 149 6.88 6.03 19.10
N ALA A 150 7.59 6.47 18.05
CA ALA A 150 9.06 6.46 18.02
C ALA A 150 9.65 7.41 19.06
N ALA A 151 9.08 8.61 19.25
CA ALA A 151 9.48 9.55 20.28
C ALA A 151 9.35 8.96 21.70
N ALA A 152 8.21 8.31 21.99
CA ALA A 152 8.01 7.63 23.27
C ALA A 152 9.02 6.48 23.48
N LYS A 153 9.37 5.73 22.44
CA LYS A 153 10.41 4.67 22.53
C LYS A 153 11.79 5.26 22.80
N LEU A 154 12.17 6.33 22.10
CA LEU A 154 13.43 7.05 22.30
C LEU A 154 13.54 7.61 23.73
N THR A 155 12.43 8.14 24.27
CA THR A 155 12.34 8.62 25.66
C THR A 155 12.72 7.51 26.65
N VAL A 156 12.17 6.30 26.47
CA VAL A 156 12.50 5.14 27.30
C VAL A 156 13.95 4.71 27.13
N GLU A 157 14.43 4.58 25.91
CA GLU A 157 15.81 4.17 25.59
C GLU A 157 16.86 5.13 26.15
N ARG A 158 16.51 6.42 26.22
CA ARG A 158 17.38 7.50 26.75
C ARG A 158 17.17 7.75 28.24
N SER A 159 16.29 6.99 28.88
CA SER A 159 15.95 7.16 30.31
C SER A 159 15.46 8.58 30.63
N HIS A 160 14.70 9.21 29.73
CA HIS A 160 14.04 10.48 29.97
C HIS A 160 12.71 10.25 30.72
N GLU A 161 12.34 11.16 31.62
CA GLU A 161 11.05 11.10 32.34
C GLU A 161 9.88 11.57 31.47
N THR A 162 10.16 12.47 30.49
CA THR A 162 9.18 13.01 29.54
C THR A 162 9.81 13.10 28.16
N ILE A 163 8.98 13.14 27.11
CA ILE A 163 9.44 13.33 25.73
C ILE A 163 10.14 14.69 25.62
N ARG A 164 11.36 14.70 25.10
CA ARG A 164 12.16 15.91 24.86
C ARG A 164 12.12 16.30 23.39
N PRO A 165 12.43 17.57 23.03
CA PRO A 165 12.52 17.99 21.63
C PRO A 165 13.42 17.08 20.79
N ALA A 166 14.58 16.69 21.28
CA ALA A 166 15.48 15.77 20.58
C ALA A 166 14.88 14.37 20.32
N ASP A 167 13.98 13.89 21.21
CA ASP A 167 13.28 12.60 20.99
C ASP A 167 12.26 12.73 19.86
N ILE A 168 11.65 13.93 19.70
CA ILE A 168 10.75 14.23 18.59
C ILE A 168 11.53 14.34 17.30
N ASP A 169 12.63 15.10 17.28
CA ASP A 169 13.42 15.30 16.07
C ASP A 169 13.96 13.97 15.52
N ASP A 170 14.51 13.12 16.36
CA ASP A 170 15.04 11.80 15.97
C ASP A 170 13.93 10.77 15.71
N SER A 171 12.67 11.06 16.09
CA SER A 171 11.56 10.15 15.87
C SER A 171 11.12 10.06 14.42
N TYR A 172 11.36 11.08 13.60
CA TYR A 172 10.85 11.15 12.24
C TYR A 172 11.49 10.13 11.33
N ASP A 173 12.81 10.02 11.34
CA ASP A 173 13.54 9.02 10.55
C ASP A 173 13.19 7.60 11.00
N ARG A 174 13.09 7.40 12.32
CA ARG A 174 12.69 6.11 12.88
C ARG A 174 11.25 5.73 12.51
N ALA A 175 10.36 6.70 12.44
CA ALA A 175 8.98 6.50 12.00
C ALA A 175 8.91 6.15 10.50
N LEU A 176 9.67 6.85 9.67
CA LEU A 176 9.76 6.58 8.22
C LEU A 176 10.33 5.17 7.97
N HIS A 177 11.41 4.80 8.65
CA HIS A 177 11.96 3.44 8.58
C HIS A 177 10.88 2.40 8.90
N ARG A 178 10.13 2.54 9.99
CA ARG A 178 9.07 1.61 10.37
C ARG A 178 7.94 1.54 9.35
N ILE A 179 7.53 2.67 8.78
CA ILE A 179 6.49 2.73 7.74
C ILE A 179 6.97 1.99 6.51
N ARG A 180 8.19 2.27 6.04
CA ARG A 180 8.79 1.61 4.87
C ARG A 180 8.97 0.12 5.11
N GLN A 181 9.47 -0.29 6.27
CA GLN A 181 9.59 -1.71 6.63
C GLN A 181 8.23 -2.41 6.63
N SER A 182 7.20 -1.79 7.21
CA SER A 182 5.84 -2.34 7.17
C SER A 182 5.28 -2.43 5.75
N ASN A 183 5.56 -1.43 4.91
CA ASN A 183 5.16 -1.43 3.51
C ASN A 183 5.86 -2.57 2.74
N LEU A 184 7.18 -2.71 2.89
CA LEU A 184 7.96 -3.78 2.26
C LEU A 184 7.46 -5.17 2.70
N ASN A 185 7.25 -5.38 4.00
CA ASN A 185 6.76 -6.65 4.56
C ASN A 185 5.36 -7.05 4.05
N SER A 186 4.55 -6.09 3.64
CA SER A 186 3.22 -6.35 3.08
C SER A 186 3.25 -6.83 1.62
N LEU A 187 4.39 -6.73 0.96
CA LEU A 187 4.54 -7.02 -0.46
C LEU A 187 4.91 -8.49 -0.71
N PRO A 188 4.43 -9.10 -1.83
CA PRO A 188 4.82 -10.45 -2.24
C PRO A 188 6.30 -10.56 -2.64
N LEU A 189 6.84 -11.79 -2.67
CA LEU A 189 8.23 -12.13 -2.98
C LEU A 189 8.84 -11.38 -4.17
N HIS A 190 8.09 -11.25 -5.28
CA HIS A 190 8.59 -10.54 -6.47
C HIS A 190 9.00 -9.09 -6.22
N HIS A 191 8.38 -8.43 -5.26
CA HIS A 191 8.77 -7.08 -4.84
C HIS A 191 10.08 -7.12 -4.06
N HIS A 192 10.21 -8.06 -3.12
CA HIS A 192 11.44 -8.24 -2.36
C HIS A 192 12.64 -8.51 -3.28
N VAL A 193 12.47 -9.34 -4.31
CA VAL A 193 13.51 -9.59 -5.32
C VAL A 193 13.95 -8.29 -6.00
N LEU A 194 13.02 -7.48 -6.49
CA LEU A 194 13.36 -6.23 -7.17
C LEU A 194 13.95 -5.18 -6.22
N PHE A 195 13.45 -5.11 -4.99
CA PHE A 195 13.99 -4.23 -3.95
C PHE A 195 15.46 -4.57 -3.65
N GLU A 196 15.76 -5.85 -3.42
CA GLU A 196 17.12 -6.32 -3.12
C GLU A 196 18.10 -6.08 -4.27
N LEU A 197 17.68 -6.31 -5.51
CA LEU A 197 18.53 -6.01 -6.67
C LEU A 197 18.95 -4.54 -6.73
N ILE A 198 18.05 -3.62 -6.37
CA ILE A 198 18.35 -2.18 -6.31
C ILE A 198 19.20 -1.88 -5.07
N ARG A 199 18.87 -2.44 -3.90
CA ARG A 199 19.58 -2.22 -2.64
C ARG A 199 21.05 -2.61 -2.73
N VAL A 200 21.34 -3.79 -3.27
CA VAL A 200 22.71 -4.32 -3.44
C VAL A 200 23.50 -3.51 -4.47
N ALA A 201 22.83 -2.98 -5.49
CA ALA A 201 23.47 -2.15 -6.50
C ALA A 201 23.78 -0.72 -5.99
N GLY A 202 23.05 -0.24 -4.98
CA GLY A 202 23.09 1.14 -4.51
C GLY A 202 22.33 2.08 -5.47
N GLU A 203 22.95 2.44 -6.58
CA GLU A 203 22.32 3.17 -7.68
C GLU A 203 22.32 2.31 -8.95
N ILE A 204 21.21 2.30 -9.68
CA ILE A 204 21.02 1.42 -10.82
C ILE A 204 20.20 2.12 -11.91
N SER A 205 20.63 2.06 -13.17
CA SER A 205 19.89 2.63 -14.29
C SER A 205 18.51 1.97 -14.47
N ALA A 206 17.57 2.62 -15.14
CA ALA A 206 16.19 2.13 -15.26
C ALA A 206 16.04 0.76 -15.97
N SER A 207 16.99 0.39 -16.84
CA SER A 207 17.00 -0.91 -17.55
C SER A 207 17.66 -2.02 -16.73
N GLU A 208 18.62 -1.68 -15.92
CA GLU A 208 19.52 -2.61 -15.22
C GLU A 208 18.84 -3.53 -14.20
N PRO A 209 17.80 -3.13 -13.44
CA PRO A 209 17.05 -4.06 -12.60
C PRO A 209 16.45 -5.22 -13.39
N HIS A 210 16.06 -4.97 -14.65
CA HIS A 210 15.50 -6.00 -15.51
C HIS A 210 16.59 -6.97 -16.01
N GLU A 211 17.76 -6.45 -16.37
CA GLU A 211 18.90 -7.26 -16.83
C GLU A 211 19.47 -8.11 -15.70
N ARG A 212 19.67 -7.55 -14.52
CA ARG A 212 20.11 -8.29 -13.34
C ARG A 212 19.10 -9.35 -12.91
N TYR A 213 17.81 -9.01 -12.98
CA TYR A 213 16.74 -9.98 -12.71
C TYR A 213 16.80 -11.16 -13.68
N ASP A 214 16.91 -10.91 -14.98
CA ASP A 214 16.95 -11.97 -16.01
C ASP A 214 18.19 -12.85 -15.87
N ASN A 215 19.36 -12.27 -15.51
CA ASN A 215 20.61 -12.99 -15.32
C ASN A 215 20.64 -13.85 -14.05
N ALA A 216 19.92 -13.46 -13.01
CA ALA A 216 19.95 -14.13 -11.72
C ALA A 216 18.66 -14.94 -11.41
N THR A 217 17.76 -15.08 -12.38
CA THR A 217 16.43 -15.66 -12.20
C THR A 217 16.42 -17.03 -11.49
N GLU A 218 17.29 -17.96 -11.92
CA GLU A 218 17.35 -19.30 -11.33
C GLU A 218 17.75 -19.26 -9.86
N GLN A 219 18.68 -18.37 -9.50
CA GLN A 219 19.19 -18.23 -8.13
C GLN A 219 18.18 -17.50 -7.25
N LEU A 220 17.55 -16.43 -7.77
CA LEU A 220 16.60 -15.59 -7.03
C LEU A 220 15.32 -16.34 -6.61
N TYR A 221 14.93 -17.36 -7.37
CA TYR A 221 13.74 -18.16 -7.10
C TYR A 221 14.04 -19.56 -6.58
N ALA A 222 15.31 -19.90 -6.35
CA ALA A 222 15.68 -21.20 -5.79
C ALA A 222 15.03 -21.41 -4.42
N GLY A 223 14.27 -22.48 -4.28
CA GLY A 223 13.56 -22.82 -3.03
C GLY A 223 12.22 -22.12 -2.81
N TYR A 224 11.79 -21.25 -3.71
CA TYR A 224 10.49 -20.59 -3.65
C TYR A 224 9.49 -21.21 -4.64
N PRO A 225 8.19 -21.32 -4.28
CA PRO A 225 7.17 -21.88 -5.18
C PRO A 225 6.76 -20.90 -6.30
N GLN A 226 7.18 -19.64 -6.21
CA GLN A 226 6.88 -18.61 -7.20
C GLN A 226 7.75 -18.78 -8.44
N THR A 227 7.18 -18.45 -9.61
CA THR A 227 7.90 -18.42 -10.88
C THR A 227 8.29 -17.00 -11.27
N PRO A 228 9.40 -16.82 -12.00
CA PRO A 228 9.82 -15.51 -12.50
C PRO A 228 8.73 -14.78 -13.29
N ILE A 229 8.77 -13.45 -13.24
CA ILE A 229 7.78 -12.57 -13.88
C ILE A 229 8.38 -11.79 -15.06
N GLY A 230 7.55 -11.48 -16.05
CA GLY A 230 7.95 -10.72 -17.23
C GLY A 230 8.22 -9.23 -16.94
N LYS A 231 8.87 -8.55 -17.89
CA LYS A 231 9.30 -7.14 -17.78
C LYS A 231 8.17 -6.18 -17.43
N ARG A 232 6.98 -6.31 -18.04
CA ARG A 232 5.82 -5.46 -17.74
C ARG A 232 5.41 -5.58 -16.28
N SER A 233 5.28 -6.80 -15.78
CA SER A 233 4.94 -7.04 -14.37
C SER A 233 6.00 -6.50 -13.40
N ARG A 234 7.29 -6.52 -13.78
CA ARG A 234 8.37 -5.88 -13.00
C ARG A 234 8.22 -4.36 -12.97
N GLN A 235 7.84 -3.74 -14.08
CA GLN A 235 7.59 -2.29 -14.14
C GLN A 235 6.46 -1.86 -13.20
N ASP A 236 5.36 -2.62 -13.16
CA ASP A 236 4.24 -2.38 -12.26
C ASP A 236 4.70 -2.47 -10.78
N LYS A 237 5.57 -3.43 -10.47
CA LYS A 237 6.11 -3.59 -9.12
C LYS A 237 7.08 -2.47 -8.73
N LEU A 238 7.91 -2.01 -9.65
CA LEU A 238 8.76 -0.84 -9.43
C LEU A 238 7.92 0.45 -9.25
N ALA A 239 6.79 0.56 -9.94
CA ALA A 239 5.83 1.65 -9.69
C ALA A 239 5.26 1.58 -8.26
N LYS A 240 4.89 0.38 -7.79
CA LYS A 240 4.42 0.18 -6.41
C LYS A 240 5.48 0.47 -5.35
N HIS A 241 6.76 0.15 -5.63
CA HIS A 241 7.85 0.52 -4.73
C HIS A 241 7.99 2.03 -4.58
N ARG A 242 7.79 2.81 -5.65
CA ARG A 242 7.80 4.28 -5.57
C ARG A 242 6.60 4.82 -4.79
N GLU A 243 5.41 4.27 -5.05
CA GLU A 243 4.18 4.62 -4.31
C GLU A 243 4.34 4.37 -2.80
N TYR A 244 5.05 3.31 -2.41
CA TYR A 244 5.31 2.95 -1.02
C TYR A 244 6.57 3.62 -0.44
N GLU A 245 7.18 4.56 -1.18
CA GLU A 245 8.41 5.26 -0.78
C GLU A 245 9.55 4.31 -0.38
N LEU A 246 9.67 3.16 -1.04
CA LEU A 246 10.76 2.21 -0.85
C LEU A 246 11.96 2.56 -1.73
N ILE A 247 11.67 3.02 -2.95
CA ILE A 247 12.67 3.49 -3.91
C ILE A 247 12.27 4.86 -4.46
N GLU A 248 13.25 5.61 -4.89
CA GLU A 248 13.03 6.79 -5.71
C GLU A 248 13.70 6.64 -7.08
N HIS A 249 13.39 7.55 -7.97
CA HIS A 249 14.07 7.67 -9.24
C HIS A 249 14.47 9.12 -9.51
N GLU A 250 15.65 9.30 -10.02
CA GLU A 250 16.19 10.60 -10.35
C GLU A 250 16.61 10.66 -11.83
N GLY A 251 16.55 11.83 -12.42
CA GLY A 251 16.95 12.10 -13.80
C GLY A 251 15.83 11.98 -14.85
N PRO A 252 16.11 12.43 -16.08
CA PRO A 252 15.17 12.36 -17.19
C PRO A 252 14.93 10.91 -17.64
N PRO A 253 13.85 10.62 -18.38
CA PRO A 253 13.46 9.26 -18.75
C PRO A 253 14.57 8.40 -19.39
N GLN A 254 15.50 9.03 -20.11
CA GLN A 254 16.58 8.37 -20.84
C GLN A 254 17.79 7.99 -19.98
N SER A 255 17.99 8.69 -18.84
CA SER A 255 19.09 8.46 -17.89
C SER A 255 18.60 8.32 -16.46
N ARG A 256 17.39 7.77 -16.28
CA ARG A 256 16.78 7.58 -14.97
C ARG A 256 17.55 6.56 -14.16
N VAL A 257 17.80 6.90 -12.91
CA VAL A 257 18.47 6.05 -11.93
C VAL A 257 17.47 5.71 -10.81
N HIS A 258 17.45 4.48 -10.36
CA HIS A 258 16.72 4.04 -9.18
C HIS A 258 17.68 3.88 -8.01
N ARG A 259 17.25 4.26 -6.81
CA ARG A 259 17.92 3.96 -5.55
C ARG A 259 16.91 3.66 -4.44
N VAL A 260 17.32 2.88 -3.44
CA VAL A 260 16.51 2.67 -2.25
C VAL A 260 16.56 3.92 -1.37
N LEU A 261 15.42 4.26 -0.75
CA LEU A 261 15.32 5.40 0.18
C LEU A 261 15.82 5.07 1.58
N ASP A 262 15.94 3.77 1.88
CA ASP A 262 16.39 3.28 3.17
C ASP A 262 17.07 1.92 2.96
N SER A 263 18.40 1.90 3.07
CA SER A 263 19.22 0.70 2.86
C SER A 263 19.21 -0.27 4.03
N GLU A 264 18.69 0.15 5.20
CA GLU A 264 18.60 -0.66 6.42
C GLU A 264 17.32 -1.51 6.46
N LEU A 265 16.43 -1.39 5.47
CA LEU A 265 15.23 -2.22 5.40
C LEU A 265 15.59 -3.69 5.21
N GLU A 266 14.93 -4.53 6.01
CA GLU A 266 15.10 -5.98 5.95
C GLU A 266 14.11 -6.59 4.95
N SER A 267 14.64 -7.34 4.00
CA SER A 267 13.88 -8.10 3.02
C SER A 267 13.73 -9.57 3.46
N VAL A 268 12.69 -10.24 2.98
CA VAL A 268 12.52 -11.70 3.19
C VAL A 268 13.50 -12.54 2.40
N ILE A 269 14.29 -11.92 1.50
CA ILE A 269 15.35 -12.56 0.74
C ILE A 269 16.63 -11.76 0.94
N ASP A 270 17.76 -12.45 0.94
CA ASP A 270 19.10 -11.86 0.91
C ASP A 270 19.84 -12.37 -0.34
N ILE A 271 20.20 -11.44 -1.22
CA ILE A 271 20.95 -11.74 -2.44
C ILE A 271 22.40 -11.23 -2.37
N ALA A 272 22.82 -10.65 -1.24
CA ALA A 272 24.18 -10.13 -1.08
C ALA A 272 25.25 -11.24 -1.16
N GLU A 273 24.91 -12.48 -0.81
CA GLU A 273 25.78 -13.65 -0.92
C GLU A 273 25.77 -14.28 -2.33
N THR A 274 24.91 -13.81 -3.23
CA THR A 274 24.78 -14.35 -4.57
C THR A 274 25.66 -13.54 -5.51
N PRO A 275 26.76 -14.09 -6.10
CA PRO A 275 27.56 -13.37 -7.06
C PRO A 275 26.72 -13.10 -8.33
N LEU A 276 26.17 -11.91 -8.42
CA LEU A 276 25.51 -11.42 -9.62
C LEU A 276 26.60 -11.19 -10.69
N ARG A 277 26.78 -12.20 -11.56
CA ARG A 277 27.72 -12.14 -12.68
C ARG A 277 27.17 -11.32 -13.84
#